data_fda0f4d60e4a54cd3072f4461ed54e70
#
_entry.id   fda0f4d60e4a54cd3072f4461ed54e70
#
_cell.length_a   1.000
_cell.length_b   1.000
_cell.length_c   1.000
_cell.angle_alpha   90.00
_cell.angle_beta   90.00
_cell.angle_gamma   90.00
#
_symmetry.space_group_name_H-M   'P 1'
#
loop_
_entity.id
_entity.type
_entity.pdbx_description
1 polymer ?
#
loop_
_entity_poly.entity_id
_entity_poly.type
_entity_poly.pdbx_seq_one_letter_code
_entity_poly.pdbx_strand_id
1 'polypeptide(L)'
;VVWGAALPDARVHLFDEFKMLRLSIKEASEQIRERCLSTWKLGQMPPIYCDPALRIKTGQIGEDYIQTFARHRVILTPVSNNRLAGWQRVHEALREMPGVREPWLTIHPRCKYLIRTFPAMIQDRHNPEDLDTDSDDHGIDAARYLLMGGLRAGSKAMIRTGDVPGSWGAFKRMMRRTA
;
A
#
# COMPACT_ATOMS: atom_id res chain seq x y z
N VAL A 1 0.01 -6.84 2.89
CA VAL A 1 0.02 -5.43 3.27
C VAL A 1 1.25 -4.78 2.66
N VAL A 2 1.11 -3.56 2.17
CA VAL A 2 2.20 -2.76 1.63
C VAL A 2 2.16 -1.39 2.31
N TRP A 3 3.30 -0.87 2.71
CA TRP A 3 3.44 0.47 3.27
C TRP A 3 4.08 1.39 2.24
N GLY A 4 3.48 2.56 2.06
CA GLY A 4 3.97 3.59 1.15
C GLY A 4 3.92 4.98 1.76
N ALA A 5 4.74 5.87 1.24
CA ALA A 5 4.79 7.27 1.62
C ALA A 5 4.79 8.16 0.38
N ALA A 6 4.07 9.29 0.45
CA ALA A 6 4.23 10.36 -0.52
C ALA A 6 5.48 11.17 -0.17
N LEU A 7 6.34 11.40 -1.14
CA LEU A 7 7.55 12.19 -1.00
C LEU A 7 7.27 13.67 -1.36
N PRO A 8 8.12 14.62 -0.89
CA PRO A 8 7.93 16.04 -1.19
C PRO A 8 7.98 16.41 -2.67
N ASP A 9 8.65 15.60 -3.46
CA ASP A 9 8.74 15.72 -4.92
C ASP A 9 7.60 15.03 -5.68
N ALA A 10 6.53 14.68 -4.95
CA ALA A 10 5.35 13.99 -5.46
C ALA A 10 5.58 12.52 -5.89
N ARG A 11 6.75 11.96 -5.61
CA ARG A 11 6.97 10.51 -5.76
C ARG A 11 6.23 9.73 -4.69
N VAL A 12 5.91 8.50 -5.01
CA VAL A 12 5.43 7.49 -4.07
C VAL A 12 6.55 6.49 -3.81
N HIS A 13 6.87 6.25 -2.54
CA HIS A 13 7.86 5.28 -2.14
C HIS A 13 7.21 4.14 -1.35
N LEU A 14 7.24 2.92 -1.89
CA LEU A 14 6.82 1.72 -1.17
C LEU A 14 8.02 1.26 -0.33
N PHE A 15 7.91 1.33 1.00
CA PHE A 15 9.06 1.16 1.86
C PHE A 15 9.04 -0.10 2.73
N ASP A 16 7.88 -0.78 2.85
CA ASP A 16 7.79 -2.06 3.55
C ASP A 16 6.63 -2.89 3.01
N GLU A 17 6.73 -4.21 3.21
CA GLU A 17 5.73 -5.18 2.81
C GLU A 17 5.58 -6.27 3.86
N PHE A 18 4.39 -6.88 3.92
CA PHE A 18 4.12 -7.98 4.80
C PHE A 18 3.09 -8.94 4.17
N LYS A 19 3.51 -10.15 3.87
CA LYS A 19 2.62 -11.21 3.36
C LYS A 19 2.03 -11.96 4.54
N MET A 20 0.73 -11.78 4.77
CA MET A 20 -0.01 -12.45 5.83
C MET A 20 -0.42 -13.85 5.36
N LEU A 21 0.29 -14.86 5.78
CA LEU A 21 -0.03 -16.26 5.50
C LEU A 21 -0.45 -16.97 6.79
N ARG A 22 -1.61 -17.61 6.77
CA ARG A 22 -2.11 -18.45 7.87
C ARG A 22 -2.24 -17.72 9.23
N LEU A 23 -2.44 -16.39 9.20
CA LEU A 23 -2.68 -15.60 10.41
C LEU A 23 -4.18 -15.40 10.61
N SER A 24 -4.62 -15.43 11.86
CA SER A 24 -5.93 -14.91 12.24
C SER A 24 -5.97 -13.39 12.06
N ILE A 25 -7.17 -12.81 11.98
CA ILE A 25 -7.32 -11.34 11.89
C ILE A 25 -6.70 -10.65 13.10
N LYS A 26 -6.80 -11.26 14.29
CA LYS A 26 -6.16 -10.74 15.51
C LYS A 26 -4.64 -10.63 15.34
N GLU A 27 -4.00 -11.72 14.97
CA GLU A 27 -2.54 -11.76 14.75
C GLU A 27 -2.11 -10.80 13.64
N ALA A 28 -2.85 -10.76 12.53
CA ALA A 28 -2.61 -9.83 11.44
C ALA A 28 -2.69 -8.37 11.92
N SER A 29 -3.70 -8.04 12.73
CA SER A 29 -3.88 -6.71 13.31
C SER A 29 -2.75 -6.33 14.26
N GLU A 30 -2.30 -7.26 15.08
CA GLU A 30 -1.15 -7.06 16.00
C GLU A 30 0.13 -6.77 15.21
N GLN A 31 0.42 -7.55 14.17
CA GLN A 31 1.57 -7.34 13.30
C GLN A 31 1.53 -6.00 12.54
N ILE A 32 0.38 -5.60 12.03
CA ILE A 32 0.21 -4.31 11.36
C ILE A 32 0.48 -3.17 12.35
N ARG A 33 -0.10 -3.23 13.55
CA ARG A 33 0.06 -2.20 14.58
C ARG A 33 1.50 -2.12 15.08
N GLU A 34 2.12 -3.26 15.34
CA GLU A 34 3.53 -3.33 15.75
C GLU A 34 4.44 -2.66 14.72
N ARG A 35 4.28 -2.99 13.44
CA ARG A 35 5.06 -2.34 12.38
C ARG A 35 4.84 -0.84 12.32
N CYS A 36 3.60 -0.38 12.38
CA CYS A 36 3.31 1.05 12.35
C CYS A 36 3.84 1.80 13.57
N LEU A 37 3.61 1.28 14.78
CA LEU A 37 3.83 2.03 16.02
C LEU A 37 5.21 1.78 16.62
N SER A 38 5.70 0.53 16.59
CA SER A 38 6.96 0.14 17.22
C SER A 38 8.12 0.18 16.22
N THR A 39 7.98 -0.49 15.06
CA THR A 39 9.05 -0.57 14.07
C THR A 39 9.24 0.76 13.36
N TRP A 40 8.17 1.33 12.79
CA TRP A 40 8.23 2.57 12.01
C TRP A 40 7.99 3.83 12.85
N LYS A 41 7.58 3.69 14.10
CA LYS A 41 7.38 4.78 15.06
C LYS A 41 6.56 5.94 14.47
N LEU A 42 5.49 5.60 13.76
CA LEU A 42 4.66 6.59 13.05
C LEU A 42 3.87 7.51 14.01
N GLY A 43 3.87 7.23 15.31
CA GLY A 43 3.15 7.99 16.33
C GLY A 43 1.67 7.67 16.37
N GLN A 44 1.05 7.40 15.22
CA GLN A 44 -0.34 6.98 15.08
C GLN A 44 -0.50 6.02 13.91
N MET A 45 -1.63 5.34 13.85
CA MET A 45 -1.96 4.47 12.73
C MET A 45 -2.18 5.32 11.47
N PRO A 46 -1.51 4.99 10.33
CA PRO A 46 -1.77 5.66 9.06
C PRO A 46 -3.14 5.24 8.50
N PRO A 47 -3.67 5.96 7.51
CA PRO A 47 -4.79 5.45 6.71
C PRO A 47 -4.43 4.10 6.10
N ILE A 48 -5.35 3.12 6.20
CA ILE A 48 -5.16 1.78 5.65
C ILE A 48 -6.29 1.54 4.64
N TYR A 49 -5.89 1.33 3.40
CA TYR A 49 -6.83 1.09 2.29
C TYR A 49 -6.95 -0.40 2.02
N CYS A 50 -8.13 -0.84 1.62
CA CYS A 50 -8.39 -2.26 1.38
C CYS A 50 -9.36 -2.49 0.22
N ASP A 51 -9.41 -3.75 -0.21
CA ASP A 51 -10.42 -4.24 -1.13
C ASP A 51 -11.82 -4.13 -0.49
N PRO A 52 -12.83 -3.55 -1.18
CA PRO A 52 -14.21 -3.56 -0.70
C PRO A 52 -14.80 -4.97 -0.53
N ALA A 53 -14.24 -5.98 -1.17
CA ALA A 53 -14.63 -7.37 -0.95
C ALA A 53 -14.45 -7.84 0.51
N LEU A 54 -13.62 -7.16 1.30
CA LEU A 54 -13.51 -7.44 2.75
C LEU A 54 -14.78 -7.10 3.55
N ARG A 55 -15.81 -6.51 2.92
CA ARG A 55 -17.16 -6.35 3.50
C ARG A 55 -18.00 -7.62 3.43
N ILE A 56 -17.46 -8.71 2.91
CA ILE A 56 -18.17 -10.00 2.90
C ILE A 56 -18.32 -10.47 4.34
N LYS A 57 -19.55 -10.77 4.72
CA LYS A 57 -19.87 -11.32 6.04
C LYS A 57 -19.29 -12.72 6.18
N THR A 58 -18.58 -12.97 7.25
CA THR A 58 -17.97 -14.26 7.55
C THR A 58 -18.70 -14.98 8.66
N GLY A 59 -19.14 -16.20 8.37
CA GLY A 59 -19.59 -17.17 9.36
C GLY A 59 -20.85 -16.78 10.14
N GLN A 60 -21.03 -17.43 11.32
CA GLN A 60 -22.22 -17.34 12.15
C GLN A 60 -22.40 -15.99 12.88
N ILE A 61 -21.36 -15.16 12.95
CA ILE A 61 -21.36 -13.92 13.74
C ILE A 61 -21.94 -12.73 12.95
N GLY A 62 -22.11 -12.86 11.64
CA GLY A 62 -22.70 -11.81 10.79
C GLY A 62 -21.83 -10.56 10.60
N GLU A 63 -20.58 -10.56 11.11
CA GLU A 63 -19.63 -9.50 10.92
C GLU A 63 -18.79 -9.67 9.66
N ASP A 64 -18.42 -8.55 9.05
CA ASP A 64 -17.47 -8.53 7.95
C ASP A 64 -16.01 -8.45 8.46
N TYR A 65 -15.05 -8.69 7.57
CA TYR A 65 -13.63 -8.62 7.90
C TYR A 65 -13.23 -7.21 8.38
N ILE A 66 -13.81 -6.15 7.83
CA ILE A 66 -13.48 -4.76 8.19
C ILE A 66 -13.88 -4.49 9.64
N GLN A 67 -15.07 -4.94 10.06
CA GLN A 67 -15.54 -4.83 11.44
C GLN A 67 -14.63 -5.61 12.39
N THR A 68 -14.24 -6.82 12.00
CA THR A 68 -13.34 -7.65 12.80
C THR A 68 -11.97 -7.00 12.97
N PHE A 69 -11.38 -6.41 11.91
CA PHE A 69 -10.14 -5.63 12.01
C PHE A 69 -10.31 -4.42 12.93
N ALA A 70 -11.45 -3.70 12.82
CA ALA A 70 -11.72 -2.54 13.67
C ALA A 70 -11.77 -2.89 15.16
N ARG A 71 -12.33 -4.05 15.56
CA ARG A 71 -12.26 -4.56 16.94
C ARG A 71 -10.82 -4.71 17.43
N HIS A 72 -9.89 -5.06 16.54
CA HIS A 72 -8.47 -5.17 16.85
C HIS A 72 -7.70 -3.86 16.61
N ARG A 73 -8.41 -2.71 16.56
CA ARG A 73 -7.83 -1.36 16.44
C ARG A 73 -7.07 -1.12 15.12
N VAL A 74 -7.50 -1.81 14.06
CA VAL A 74 -7.03 -1.58 12.68
C VAL A 74 -8.22 -1.14 11.85
N ILE A 75 -8.28 0.15 11.52
CA ILE A 75 -9.39 0.73 10.75
C ILE A 75 -9.05 0.64 9.29
N LEU A 76 -9.82 -0.17 8.55
CA LEU A 76 -9.68 -0.35 7.12
C LEU A 76 -10.65 0.55 6.37
N THR A 77 -10.18 1.22 5.34
CA THR A 77 -10.98 2.07 4.45
C THR A 77 -11.08 1.39 3.09
N PRO A 78 -12.26 0.86 2.72
CA PRO A 78 -12.46 0.32 1.38
C PRO A 78 -12.32 1.39 0.32
N VAL A 79 -11.62 1.05 -0.76
CA VAL A 79 -11.49 1.93 -1.93
C VAL A 79 -12.09 1.25 -3.17
N SER A 80 -12.25 2.00 -4.25
CA SER A 80 -12.79 1.45 -5.49
C SER A 80 -11.99 0.24 -5.97
N ASN A 81 -12.66 -0.83 -6.33
CA ASN A 81 -12.07 -2.02 -6.95
C ASN A 81 -12.11 -1.97 -8.49
N ASN A 82 -12.35 -0.80 -9.09
CA ASN A 82 -12.25 -0.66 -10.52
C ASN A 82 -10.81 -0.98 -10.97
N ARG A 83 -10.64 -2.20 -11.51
CA ARG A 83 -9.32 -2.74 -11.86
C ARG A 83 -8.65 -1.91 -12.94
N LEU A 84 -9.36 -1.57 -14.01
CA LEU A 84 -8.81 -0.80 -15.13
C LEU A 84 -8.31 0.58 -14.69
N ALA A 85 -9.12 1.33 -13.95
CA ALA A 85 -8.71 2.62 -13.38
C ALA A 85 -7.54 2.47 -12.41
N GLY A 86 -7.50 1.38 -11.65
CA GLY A 86 -6.41 1.07 -10.73
C GLY A 86 -5.10 0.77 -11.45
N TRP A 87 -5.13 -0.05 -12.51
CA TRP A 87 -3.95 -0.35 -13.31
C TRP A 87 -3.44 0.87 -14.07
N GLN A 88 -4.33 1.71 -14.58
CA GLN A 88 -3.95 2.98 -15.18
C GLN A 88 -3.15 3.83 -14.18
N ARG A 89 -3.56 3.92 -12.91
CA ARG A 89 -2.81 4.64 -11.87
C ARG A 89 -1.45 4.01 -11.58
N VAL A 90 -1.36 2.67 -11.56
CA VAL A 90 -0.06 1.98 -11.40
C VAL A 90 0.85 2.32 -12.57
N HIS A 91 0.34 2.24 -13.81
CA HIS A 91 1.10 2.59 -15.02
C HIS A 91 1.56 4.05 -15.01
N GLU A 92 0.69 4.99 -14.61
CA GLU A 92 1.07 6.40 -14.45
C GLU A 92 2.18 6.58 -13.41
N ALA A 93 2.10 5.85 -12.30
CA ALA A 93 3.11 5.90 -11.25
C ALA A 93 4.46 5.30 -11.67
N LEU A 94 4.46 4.35 -12.60
CA LEU A 94 5.69 3.76 -13.15
C LEU A 94 6.33 4.58 -14.27
N ARG A 95 5.66 5.63 -14.77
CA ARG A 95 6.25 6.52 -15.79
C ARG A 95 7.40 7.34 -15.22
N GLU A 96 8.35 7.66 -16.08
CA GLU A 96 9.43 8.58 -15.75
C GLU A 96 8.89 10.00 -15.49
N MET A 97 9.50 10.68 -14.53
CA MET A 97 9.22 12.07 -14.23
C MET A 97 9.77 12.98 -15.35
N PRO A 98 9.09 14.07 -15.69
CA PRO A 98 9.61 15.04 -16.66
C PRO A 98 11.00 15.57 -16.26
N GLY A 99 11.99 15.38 -17.15
CA GLY A 99 13.34 15.87 -16.95
C GLY A 99 14.22 15.01 -16.03
N VAL A 100 13.69 13.91 -15.49
CA VAL A 100 14.44 12.98 -14.61
C VAL A 100 14.15 11.56 -15.08
N ARG A 101 15.19 10.75 -15.28
CA ARG A 101 15.01 9.33 -15.67
C ARG A 101 14.72 8.42 -14.46
N GLU A 102 13.76 8.84 -13.65
CA GLU A 102 13.29 8.08 -12.49
C GLU A 102 11.76 8.03 -12.49
N PRO A 103 11.15 6.91 -12.10
CA PRO A 103 9.70 6.79 -12.06
C PRO A 103 9.11 7.55 -10.85
N TRP A 104 7.81 7.87 -10.95
CA TRP A 104 7.06 8.41 -9.83
C TRP A 104 6.90 7.41 -8.67
N LEU A 105 6.92 6.11 -8.96
CA LEU A 105 6.84 5.03 -7.97
C LEU A 105 8.20 4.39 -7.81
N THR A 106 8.68 4.34 -6.57
CA THR A 106 9.91 3.65 -6.21
C THR A 106 9.63 2.61 -5.13
N ILE A 107 10.41 1.51 -5.14
CA ILE A 107 10.26 0.40 -4.21
C ILE A 107 11.57 0.21 -3.45
N HIS A 108 11.47 0.19 -2.12
CA HIS A 108 12.65 -0.02 -1.28
C HIS A 108 13.20 -1.45 -1.45
N PRO A 109 14.53 -1.67 -1.45
CA PRO A 109 15.14 -2.98 -1.65
C PRO A 109 14.71 -4.08 -0.66
N ARG A 110 14.16 -3.72 0.50
CA ARG A 110 13.61 -4.70 1.46
C ARG A 110 12.28 -5.34 1.00
N CYS A 111 11.56 -4.68 0.10
CA CYS A 111 10.30 -5.16 -0.46
C CYS A 111 10.60 -6.21 -1.55
N LYS A 112 11.16 -7.33 -1.15
CA LYS A 112 11.64 -8.39 -2.05
C LYS A 112 10.51 -9.06 -2.82
N TYR A 113 9.35 -9.20 -2.19
CA TYR A 113 8.18 -9.78 -2.82
C TYR A 113 7.65 -8.86 -3.93
N LEU A 114 7.48 -7.57 -3.67
CA LEU A 114 7.08 -6.59 -4.68
C LEU A 114 8.10 -6.53 -5.83
N ILE A 115 9.41 -6.43 -5.52
CA ILE A 115 10.46 -6.38 -6.53
C ILE A 115 10.43 -7.61 -7.45
N ARG A 116 10.12 -8.78 -6.89
CA ARG A 116 10.01 -10.02 -7.67
C ARG A 116 8.73 -10.07 -8.50
N THR A 117 7.60 -9.63 -7.94
CA THR A 117 6.28 -9.83 -8.56
C THR A 117 5.91 -8.74 -9.56
N PHE A 118 6.28 -7.47 -9.34
CA PHE A 118 5.94 -6.38 -10.26
C PHE A 118 6.39 -6.64 -11.71
N PRO A 119 7.67 -7.01 -11.98
CA PRO A 119 8.12 -7.29 -13.35
C PRO A 119 7.53 -8.57 -13.94
N ALA A 120 7.02 -9.47 -13.11
CA ALA A 120 6.48 -10.75 -13.53
C ALA A 120 4.98 -10.69 -13.90
N MET A 121 4.34 -9.54 -13.75
CA MET A 121 2.94 -9.35 -14.12
C MET A 121 2.77 -9.41 -15.63
N ILE A 122 1.86 -10.27 -16.06
CA ILE A 122 1.48 -10.41 -17.46
C ILE A 122 0.04 -9.92 -17.65
N GLN A 123 -0.23 -9.45 -18.86
CA GLN A 123 -1.60 -9.06 -19.24
C GLN A 123 -2.48 -10.31 -19.33
N ASP A 124 -3.74 -10.15 -18.96
CA ASP A 124 -4.75 -11.19 -19.17
C ASP A 124 -4.94 -11.44 -20.66
N ARG A 125 -5.00 -12.73 -21.04
CA ARG A 125 -5.12 -13.14 -22.46
C ARG A 125 -6.44 -12.75 -23.10
N HIS A 126 -7.48 -12.63 -22.29
CA HIS A 126 -8.84 -12.33 -22.77
C HIS A 126 -9.18 -10.84 -22.59
N ASN A 127 -8.51 -10.17 -21.66
CA ASN A 127 -8.67 -8.74 -21.39
C ASN A 127 -7.29 -8.08 -21.24
N PRO A 128 -6.64 -7.67 -22.34
CA PRO A 128 -5.29 -7.09 -22.31
C PRO A 128 -5.13 -5.81 -21.48
N GLU A 129 -6.23 -5.17 -21.10
CA GLU A 129 -6.22 -4.01 -20.21
C GLU A 129 -6.15 -4.38 -18.73
N ASP A 130 -6.32 -5.67 -18.40
CA ASP A 130 -6.24 -6.22 -17.05
C ASP A 130 -5.01 -7.12 -16.89
N LEU A 131 -4.71 -7.49 -15.66
CA LEU A 131 -3.65 -8.45 -15.34
C LEU A 131 -4.24 -9.86 -15.18
N ASP A 132 -3.42 -10.85 -15.54
CA ASP A 132 -3.72 -12.26 -15.32
C ASP A 132 -3.86 -12.54 -13.83
N THR A 133 -5.06 -12.95 -13.41
CA THR A 133 -5.40 -13.24 -12.00
C THR A 133 -4.87 -14.57 -11.51
N ASP A 134 -4.38 -15.45 -12.40
CA ASP A 134 -3.74 -16.71 -12.02
C ASP A 134 -2.30 -16.50 -11.53
N SER A 135 -1.76 -15.28 -11.72
CA SER A 135 -0.44 -14.90 -11.23
C SER A 135 -0.44 -14.50 -9.75
N ASP A 136 0.75 -14.41 -9.11
CA ASP A 136 0.91 -13.95 -7.72
C ASP A 136 0.77 -12.40 -7.65
N ASP A 137 -0.46 -11.90 -7.88
CA ASP A 137 -0.80 -10.48 -8.02
C ASP A 137 -1.04 -9.75 -6.69
N HIS A 138 -1.06 -10.45 -5.56
CA HIS A 138 -1.44 -9.90 -4.25
C HIS A 138 -0.64 -8.66 -3.82
N GLY A 139 0.64 -8.60 -4.18
CA GLY A 139 1.51 -7.47 -3.82
C GLY A 139 1.18 -6.22 -4.63
N ILE A 140 1.04 -6.38 -5.94
CA ILE A 140 0.72 -5.27 -6.83
C ILE A 140 -0.72 -4.79 -6.61
N ASP A 141 -1.65 -5.68 -6.28
CA ASP A 141 -3.01 -5.33 -5.89
C ASP A 141 -3.02 -4.48 -4.62
N ALA A 142 -2.23 -4.85 -3.60
CA ALA A 142 -2.10 -4.03 -2.40
C ALA A 142 -1.52 -2.63 -2.70
N ALA A 143 -0.54 -2.54 -3.59
CA ALA A 143 0.01 -1.25 -4.07
C ALA A 143 -1.03 -0.45 -4.88
N ARG A 144 -1.84 -1.12 -5.71
CA ARG A 144 -2.95 -0.53 -6.46
C ARG A 144 -3.98 0.11 -5.52
N TYR A 145 -4.41 -0.59 -4.46
CA TYR A 145 -5.34 -0.04 -3.47
C TYR A 145 -4.74 1.15 -2.73
N LEU A 146 -3.45 1.13 -2.44
CA LEU A 146 -2.75 2.26 -1.83
C LEU A 146 -2.80 3.50 -2.73
N LEU A 147 -2.52 3.34 -4.04
CA LEU A 147 -2.58 4.42 -5.03
C LEU A 147 -4.02 4.90 -5.26
N MET A 148 -5.00 4.01 -5.24
CA MET A 148 -6.42 4.35 -5.36
C MET A 148 -6.95 5.10 -4.13
N GLY A 149 -6.44 4.80 -2.94
CA GLY A 149 -6.90 5.36 -1.67
C GLY A 149 -6.40 6.75 -1.36
N GLY A 150 -5.25 7.17 -1.88
CA GLY A 150 -4.78 8.51 -1.56
C GLY A 150 -3.34 8.85 -1.92
N LEU A 151 -2.47 7.88 -2.16
CA LEU A 151 -1.13 8.15 -2.65
C LEU A 151 -1.18 8.37 -4.17
N ARG A 152 -1.15 9.61 -4.59
CA ARG A 152 -1.17 9.97 -6.02
C ARG A 152 0.22 10.39 -6.48
N ALA A 153 0.81 9.59 -7.35
CA ALA A 153 2.03 9.96 -8.06
C ALA A 153 1.79 11.26 -8.86
N GLY A 154 2.77 12.16 -8.89
CA GLY A 154 2.68 13.43 -9.62
C GLY A 154 1.76 14.49 -9.00
N SER A 155 1.02 14.20 -7.94
CA SER A 155 0.30 15.24 -7.21
C SER A 155 1.23 15.86 -6.17
N LYS A 156 1.31 17.21 -6.15
CA LYS A 156 2.00 17.90 -5.05
C LYS A 156 1.33 17.47 -3.74
N ALA A 157 2.03 16.67 -2.95
CA ALA A 157 1.62 16.41 -1.59
C ALA A 157 1.50 17.78 -0.91
N MET A 158 0.34 18.11 -0.37
CA MET A 158 0.23 19.26 0.51
C MET A 158 1.03 18.91 1.76
N ILE A 159 2.32 19.28 1.72
CA ILE A 159 3.19 19.18 2.88
C ILE A 159 2.69 20.24 3.86
N ARG A 160 1.90 19.81 4.83
CA ARG A 160 1.77 20.59 6.05
C ARG A 160 3.12 20.51 6.74
N THR A 161 3.89 21.61 6.61
CA THR A 161 5.14 21.83 7.36
C THR A 161 4.79 21.90 8.84
N GLY A 162 5.02 20.81 9.52
CA GLY A 162 4.88 20.64 10.95
C GLY A 162 5.25 19.18 11.26
N ASP A 163 5.72 18.90 12.46
CA ASP A 163 6.14 17.56 12.92
C ASP A 163 4.98 16.53 12.93
N VAL A 164 4.31 16.38 11.79
CA VAL A 164 3.25 15.40 11.62
C VAL A 164 3.91 14.02 11.53
N PRO A 165 3.56 13.07 12.41
CA PRO A 165 3.95 11.68 12.27
C PRO A 165 3.57 11.19 10.87
N GLY A 166 4.53 10.56 10.15
CA GLY A 166 4.36 10.19 8.73
C GLY A 166 4.86 11.22 7.73
N SER A 167 5.37 12.38 8.17
CA SER A 167 6.01 13.35 7.28
C SER A 167 7.35 12.84 6.75
N TRP A 168 7.80 13.40 5.61
CA TRP A 168 9.13 13.11 5.05
C TRP A 168 10.27 13.33 6.05
N GLY A 169 10.15 14.32 6.94
CA GLY A 169 11.11 14.54 8.02
C GLY A 169 11.17 13.40 9.02
N ALA A 170 10.01 12.83 9.38
CA ALA A 170 9.92 11.63 10.22
C ALA A 170 10.52 10.41 9.48
N PHE A 171 10.22 10.25 8.20
CA PHE A 171 10.76 9.20 7.34
C PHE A 171 12.29 9.30 7.20
N LYS A 172 12.84 10.50 6.91
CA LYS A 172 14.29 10.71 6.87
C LYS A 172 15.00 10.37 8.18
N ARG A 173 14.42 10.75 9.33
CA ARG A 173 14.98 10.41 10.64
C ARG A 173 14.98 8.90 10.88
N MET A 174 13.93 8.22 10.44
CA MET A 174 13.80 6.77 10.52
C MET A 174 14.86 6.06 9.68
N MET A 175 15.03 6.43 8.41
CA MET A 175 15.98 5.80 7.48
C MET A 175 17.43 5.99 7.91
N ARG A 176 17.78 7.11 8.57
CA ARG A 176 19.13 7.36 9.11
C ARG A 176 19.47 6.52 10.35
N ARG A 177 18.47 5.93 11.02
CA ARG A 177 18.68 5.08 12.21
C ARG A 177 18.81 3.60 11.88
N THR A 178 18.54 3.20 10.64
CA THR A 178 18.59 1.81 10.17
C THR A 178 19.76 1.56 9.18
N ALA A 179 20.59 2.56 8.95
CA ALA A 179 21.87 2.49 8.25
C ALA A 179 23.02 2.52 9.28
#